data_b6e917ac3a5cd7446ababaec3e73c5a9
#
_entry.id   b6e917ac3a5cd7446ababaec3e73c5a9
#
_cell.length_a   1.000
_cell.length_b   1.000
_cell.length_c   1.000
_cell.angle_alpha   90.00
_cell.angle_beta   90.00
_cell.angle_gamma   90.00
#
_symmetry.space_group_name_H-M   'P 1'
#
loop_
_entity.id
_entity.type
_entity.pdbx_description
1 polymer ?
#
loop_
_entity_poly.entity_id
_entity_poly.type
_entity_poly.pdbx_seq_one_letter_code
_entity_poly.pdbx_strand_id
1 'polypeptide(L)'
;QTAVASLGKFFSIGLLTRTQQFLSTPEEGIKKMTKKQLAKELALGQCLIVIGTQALLQESVDFYKLGLLVVDEQHRFGVEQRQLLLNKKLFTEDNKNLIAHFLAMTATPIPRSLALSLYGDLNLSVIKTMPSGRLPVATKIVEDEDRSKMYKFIRQLLDKGEQAFIICPLVDPSDKLAVKAVTDEFHRLATGEFKNYKVGLLHGRLSGAKKQAVMADFVAGNYQVLVA
;
A
#
# COMPACT_ATOMS: atom_id res chain seq x y z
N GLN A 1 -3.34 1.82 -11.48
CA GLN A 1 -3.76 2.18 -12.85
C GLN A 1 -4.25 0.95 -13.63
N THR A 2 -3.51 -0.14 -13.67
CA THR A 2 -3.85 -1.35 -14.44
C THR A 2 -5.20 -1.94 -14.07
N ALA A 3 -5.49 -2.09 -12.76
CA ALA A 3 -6.78 -2.61 -12.29
C ALA A 3 -7.95 -1.69 -12.68
N VAL A 4 -7.78 -0.37 -12.53
CA VAL A 4 -8.79 0.63 -12.92
C VAL A 4 -9.04 0.58 -14.42
N ALA A 5 -7.98 0.46 -15.25
CA ALA A 5 -8.11 0.34 -16.69
C ALA A 5 -8.84 -0.93 -17.14
N SER A 6 -8.60 -2.06 -16.45
CA SER A 6 -9.25 -3.33 -16.78
C SER A 6 -10.72 -3.35 -16.40
N LEU A 7 -11.06 -2.91 -15.19
CA LEU A 7 -12.44 -2.87 -14.70
C LEU A 7 -13.25 -1.73 -15.30
N GLY A 8 -12.59 -0.62 -15.65
CA GLY A 8 -13.22 0.54 -16.28
C GLY A 8 -13.85 0.28 -17.65
N LYS A 9 -13.55 -0.88 -18.26
CA LYS A 9 -14.23 -1.35 -19.47
C LYS A 9 -15.68 -1.79 -19.23
N PHE A 10 -16.01 -2.09 -17.98
CA PHE A 10 -17.34 -2.63 -17.61
C PHE A 10 -18.10 -1.68 -16.68
N PHE A 11 -17.39 -0.87 -15.90
CA PHE A 11 -17.98 -0.03 -14.86
C PHE A 11 -17.30 1.34 -14.83
N SER A 12 -18.02 2.36 -14.37
CA SER A 12 -17.40 3.65 -14.07
C SER A 12 -16.59 3.56 -12.75
N ILE A 13 -15.27 3.75 -12.85
CA ILE A 13 -14.33 3.60 -11.75
C ILE A 13 -13.50 4.86 -11.58
N GLY A 14 -13.54 5.44 -10.37
CA GLY A 14 -12.70 6.56 -9.97
C GLY A 14 -11.44 6.12 -9.22
N LEU A 15 -10.34 6.83 -9.40
CA LEU A 15 -9.18 6.79 -8.51
C LEU A 15 -8.99 8.15 -7.88
N LEU A 16 -8.96 8.21 -6.55
CA LEU A 16 -8.69 9.42 -5.78
C LEU A 16 -7.56 9.19 -4.79
N THR A 17 -6.39 9.71 -5.12
CA THR A 17 -5.23 9.74 -4.23
C THR A 17 -4.75 11.19 -4.05
N ARG A 18 -3.74 11.40 -3.21
CA ARG A 18 -3.13 12.72 -3.06
C ARG A 18 -2.53 13.27 -4.37
N THR A 19 -2.00 12.40 -5.22
CA THR A 19 -1.23 12.78 -6.41
C THR A 19 -1.90 12.45 -7.73
N GLN A 20 -2.89 11.57 -7.73
CA GLN A 20 -3.53 11.07 -8.95
C GLN A 20 -5.06 11.06 -8.79
N GLN A 21 -5.75 11.60 -9.78
CA GLN A 21 -7.21 11.59 -9.87
C GLN A 21 -7.61 11.32 -11.31
N PHE A 22 -8.44 10.31 -11.52
CA PHE A 22 -9.05 10.00 -12.82
C PHE A 22 -10.34 9.19 -12.66
N LEU A 23 -11.16 9.30 -13.67
CA LEU A 23 -12.35 8.50 -13.87
C LEU A 23 -12.15 7.66 -15.13
N SER A 24 -12.48 6.39 -15.07
CA SER A 24 -12.55 5.50 -16.22
C SER A 24 -14.00 5.06 -16.40
N THR A 25 -14.52 5.27 -17.60
CA THR A 25 -15.87 4.84 -17.99
C THR A 25 -15.81 3.91 -19.20
N PRO A 26 -16.83 3.04 -19.42
CA PRO A 26 -16.87 2.18 -20.58
C PRO A 26 -16.85 2.95 -21.92
N GLU A 27 -17.48 4.14 -21.97
CA GLU A 27 -17.63 4.92 -23.20
C GLU A 27 -16.40 5.79 -23.51
N GLU A 28 -15.87 6.50 -22.49
CA GLU A 28 -14.83 7.51 -22.71
C GLU A 28 -13.41 6.99 -22.34
N GLY A 29 -13.31 5.81 -21.71
CA GLY A 29 -12.03 5.30 -21.20
C GLY A 29 -11.50 6.09 -20.00
N ILE A 30 -10.17 6.24 -19.89
CA ILE A 30 -9.52 6.90 -18.75
C ILE A 30 -9.41 8.40 -19.01
N LYS A 31 -10.04 9.21 -18.15
CA LYS A 31 -9.99 10.66 -18.16
C LYS A 31 -9.34 11.20 -16.89
N LYS A 32 -8.28 11.98 -17.05
CA LYS A 32 -7.66 12.66 -15.90
C LYS A 32 -8.56 13.81 -15.44
N MET A 33 -8.76 13.91 -14.14
CA MET A 33 -9.64 14.89 -13.51
C MET A 33 -8.92 15.66 -12.41
N THR A 34 -9.48 16.81 -12.04
CA THR A 34 -9.13 17.45 -10.77
C THR A 34 -9.88 16.76 -9.64
N LYS A 35 -9.38 16.89 -8.41
CA LYS A 35 -10.06 16.37 -7.23
C LYS A 35 -11.50 16.86 -7.12
N LYS A 36 -11.73 18.16 -7.38
CA LYS A 36 -13.06 18.79 -7.32
C LYS A 36 -14.02 18.21 -8.36
N GLN A 37 -13.54 17.96 -9.57
CA GLN A 37 -14.36 17.33 -10.63
C GLN A 37 -14.74 15.90 -10.23
N LEU A 38 -13.78 15.08 -9.80
CA LEU A 38 -14.06 13.71 -9.39
C LEU A 38 -15.01 13.65 -8.18
N ALA A 39 -14.85 14.54 -7.19
CA ALA A 39 -15.75 14.63 -6.06
C ALA A 39 -17.20 14.97 -6.51
N LYS A 40 -17.36 15.82 -7.52
CA LYS A 40 -18.66 16.12 -8.12
C LYS A 40 -19.28 14.88 -8.80
N GLU A 41 -18.51 14.12 -9.56
CA GLU A 41 -18.99 12.88 -10.19
C GLU A 41 -19.44 11.83 -9.16
N LEU A 42 -18.70 11.72 -8.03
CA LEU A 42 -19.08 10.86 -6.90
C LEU A 42 -20.41 11.30 -6.26
N ALA A 43 -20.57 12.59 -6.03
CA ALA A 43 -21.80 13.15 -5.45
C ALA A 43 -23.00 13.02 -6.39
N LEU A 44 -22.79 12.99 -7.70
CA LEU A 44 -23.85 12.80 -8.72
C LEU A 44 -24.13 11.31 -9.01
N GLY A 45 -23.38 10.37 -8.43
CA GLY A 45 -23.55 8.94 -8.68
C GLY A 45 -23.05 8.46 -10.05
N GLN A 46 -22.25 9.26 -10.75
CA GLN A 46 -21.68 8.91 -12.06
C GLN A 46 -20.48 7.98 -11.95
N CYS A 47 -19.99 7.73 -10.74
CA CYS A 47 -18.89 6.82 -10.45
C CYS A 47 -19.40 5.69 -9.55
N LEU A 48 -19.46 4.47 -10.11
CA LEU A 48 -19.99 3.30 -9.40
C LEU A 48 -19.01 2.76 -8.34
N ILE A 49 -17.73 2.74 -8.67
CA ILE A 49 -16.67 2.25 -7.79
C ILE A 49 -15.62 3.35 -7.66
N VAL A 50 -15.20 3.66 -6.45
CA VAL A 50 -14.04 4.54 -6.25
C VAL A 50 -12.98 3.83 -5.40
N ILE A 51 -11.75 3.93 -5.86
CA ILE A 51 -10.56 3.43 -5.16
C ILE A 51 -9.75 4.65 -4.72
N GLY A 52 -9.24 4.65 -3.52
CA GLY A 52 -8.43 5.77 -3.07
C GLY A 52 -7.74 5.54 -1.75
N THR A 53 -7.04 6.57 -1.31
CA THR A 53 -6.38 6.62 -0.01
C THR A 53 -7.24 7.43 0.96
N GLN A 54 -6.67 7.86 2.08
CA GLN A 54 -7.32 8.79 3.03
C GLN A 54 -7.88 10.08 2.37
N ALA A 55 -7.56 10.34 1.09
CA ALA A 55 -8.13 11.43 0.32
C ALA A 55 -9.67 11.31 0.16
N LEU A 56 -10.22 10.09 0.21
CA LEU A 56 -11.66 9.84 0.17
C LEU A 56 -12.38 10.24 1.47
N LEU A 57 -11.64 10.39 2.59
CA LEU A 57 -12.19 10.75 3.89
C LEU A 57 -12.47 12.24 4.05
N GLN A 58 -11.95 13.07 3.15
CA GLN A 58 -12.07 14.50 3.27
C GLN A 58 -13.54 14.92 3.19
N GLU A 59 -13.93 15.96 3.95
CA GLU A 59 -15.29 16.48 4.01
C GLU A 59 -15.84 16.90 2.63
N SER A 60 -14.94 17.33 1.74
CA SER A 60 -15.28 17.73 0.36
C SER A 60 -15.62 16.58 -0.59
N VAL A 61 -15.59 15.33 -0.14
CA VAL A 61 -15.92 14.15 -0.94
C VAL A 61 -17.20 13.54 -0.39
N ASP A 62 -18.28 13.64 -1.14
CA ASP A 62 -19.57 13.03 -0.84
C ASP A 62 -19.88 11.90 -1.83
N PHE A 63 -20.70 10.96 -1.39
CA PHE A 63 -21.14 9.82 -2.18
C PHE A 63 -22.65 9.87 -2.35
N TYR A 64 -23.14 9.68 -3.58
CA TYR A 64 -24.57 9.69 -3.87
C TYR A 64 -25.34 8.60 -3.11
N LYS A 65 -24.89 7.34 -3.22
CA LYS A 65 -25.45 6.16 -2.53
C LYS A 65 -24.33 5.19 -2.20
N LEU A 66 -23.74 5.29 -1.01
CA LEU A 66 -22.68 4.39 -0.60
C LEU A 66 -23.28 3.08 -0.06
N GLY A 67 -23.19 1.99 -0.82
CA GLY A 67 -23.71 0.69 -0.43
C GLY A 67 -22.68 -0.21 0.25
N LEU A 68 -21.41 -0.10 -0.14
CA LEU A 68 -20.31 -0.91 0.41
C LEU A 68 -19.06 -0.06 0.62
N LEU A 69 -18.49 -0.16 1.80
CA LEU A 69 -17.20 0.42 2.16
C LEU A 69 -16.20 -0.71 2.45
N VAL A 70 -15.10 -0.74 1.69
CA VAL A 70 -14.01 -1.69 1.90
C VAL A 70 -12.77 -0.93 2.38
N VAL A 71 -12.23 -1.31 3.53
CA VAL A 71 -11.02 -0.71 4.11
C VAL A 71 -9.96 -1.79 4.26
N ASP A 72 -8.87 -1.62 3.52
CA ASP A 72 -7.69 -2.48 3.62
C ASP A 72 -6.70 -1.90 4.64
N GLU A 73 -5.97 -2.77 5.35
CA GLU A 73 -5.02 -2.39 6.38
C GLU A 73 -5.61 -1.38 7.38
N GLN A 74 -6.76 -1.73 7.92
CA GLN A 74 -7.57 -0.83 8.76
C GLN A 74 -6.82 -0.23 9.97
N HIS A 75 -5.73 -0.85 10.43
CA HIS A 75 -4.88 -0.34 11.50
C HIS A 75 -4.22 1.01 11.16
N ARG A 76 -4.16 1.37 9.87
CA ARG A 76 -3.67 2.68 9.38
C ARG A 76 -4.71 3.79 9.51
N PHE A 77 -5.94 3.46 9.89
CA PHE A 77 -7.02 4.43 10.08
C PHE A 77 -7.29 4.64 11.57
N GLY A 78 -7.24 5.87 12.02
CA GLY A 78 -7.65 6.24 13.38
C GLY A 78 -9.14 6.00 13.63
N VAL A 79 -9.55 5.97 14.88
CA VAL A 79 -10.96 5.78 15.28
C VAL A 79 -11.86 6.86 14.67
N GLU A 80 -11.43 8.12 14.71
CA GLU A 80 -12.16 9.26 14.15
C GLU A 80 -12.35 9.13 12.63
N GLN A 81 -11.32 8.67 11.91
CA GLN A 81 -11.38 8.49 10.46
C GLN A 81 -12.38 7.38 10.07
N ARG A 82 -12.50 6.34 10.89
CA ARG A 82 -13.49 5.28 10.70
C ARG A 82 -14.92 5.79 10.94
N GLN A 83 -15.12 6.57 12.00
CA GLN A 83 -16.41 7.19 12.29
C GLN A 83 -16.84 8.17 11.20
N LEU A 84 -15.91 8.96 10.65
CA LEU A 84 -16.17 9.86 9.53
C LEU A 84 -16.66 9.10 8.29
N LEU A 85 -16.10 7.91 8.01
CA LEU A 85 -16.56 7.08 6.89
C LEU A 85 -17.97 6.52 7.11
N LEU A 86 -18.24 6.02 8.32
CA LEU A 86 -19.54 5.46 8.67
C LEU A 86 -20.63 6.55 8.77
N ASN A 87 -20.24 7.77 9.15
CA ASN A 87 -21.16 8.90 9.30
C ASN A 87 -21.35 9.71 8.00
N LYS A 88 -20.63 9.40 6.91
CA LYS A 88 -20.89 10.03 5.62
C LYS A 88 -22.32 9.72 5.21
N LYS A 89 -23.13 10.77 5.12
CA LYS A 89 -24.57 10.69 4.85
C LYS A 89 -24.84 9.83 3.62
N LEU A 90 -25.60 8.79 3.83
CA LEU A 90 -26.23 8.05 2.76
C LEU A 90 -27.46 8.86 2.33
N PHE A 91 -27.35 9.60 1.25
CA PHE A 91 -28.50 10.28 0.68
C PHE A 91 -29.40 9.22 0.01
N THR A 92 -30.49 8.90 0.67
CA THR A 92 -31.63 8.22 0.03
C THR A 92 -32.76 9.21 -0.06
N GLU A 93 -33.44 9.29 -1.21
CA GLU A 93 -34.60 10.14 -1.44
C GLU A 93 -35.75 9.84 -0.45
N ASP A 94 -35.76 8.64 0.15
CA ASP A 94 -36.84 8.17 1.02
C ASP A 94 -36.59 8.33 2.53
N ASN A 95 -35.66 9.16 2.98
CA ASN A 95 -35.37 9.39 4.41
C ASN A 95 -35.12 8.11 5.24
N LYS A 96 -34.85 6.97 4.60
CA LYS A 96 -34.44 5.74 5.30
C LYS A 96 -32.96 5.83 5.61
N ASN A 97 -32.61 5.73 6.88
CA ASN A 97 -31.22 5.61 7.35
C ASN A 97 -30.61 4.28 6.88
N LEU A 98 -30.21 4.22 5.63
CA LEU A 98 -29.47 3.07 5.12
C LEU A 98 -28.01 3.20 5.56
N ILE A 99 -27.48 2.16 6.16
CA ILE A 99 -26.08 2.05 6.58
C ILE A 99 -25.34 1.26 5.53
N ALA A 100 -24.20 1.78 5.05
CA ALA A 100 -23.35 1.05 4.13
C ALA A 100 -22.80 -0.22 4.79
N HIS A 101 -22.71 -1.30 4.03
CA HIS A 101 -21.98 -2.48 4.47
C HIS A 101 -20.51 -2.12 4.66
N PHE A 102 -19.91 -2.63 5.73
CA PHE A 102 -18.52 -2.35 6.07
C PHE A 102 -17.69 -3.62 6.06
N LEU A 103 -16.67 -3.67 5.22
CA LEU A 103 -15.68 -4.74 5.17
C LEU A 103 -14.30 -4.17 5.53
N ALA A 104 -13.79 -4.58 6.66
CA ALA A 104 -12.44 -4.27 7.09
C ALA A 104 -11.53 -5.48 6.87
N MET A 105 -10.38 -5.25 6.27
CA MET A 105 -9.38 -6.28 5.99
C MET A 105 -8.06 -5.94 6.68
N THR A 106 -7.33 -6.95 7.12
CA THR A 106 -5.97 -6.82 7.63
C THR A 106 -5.17 -8.10 7.38
N ALA A 107 -3.89 -7.95 7.05
CA ALA A 107 -2.96 -9.06 6.94
C ALA A 107 -2.31 -9.42 8.28
N THR A 108 -2.39 -8.55 9.29
CA THR A 108 -1.87 -8.83 10.63
C THR A 108 -2.87 -9.66 11.42
N PRO A 109 -2.47 -10.84 11.96
CA PRO A 109 -3.35 -11.62 12.79
C PRO A 109 -3.69 -10.85 14.08
N ILE A 110 -4.97 -10.55 14.26
CA ILE A 110 -5.47 -9.93 15.49
C ILE A 110 -6.02 -11.06 16.36
N PRO A 111 -5.55 -11.24 17.60
CA PRO A 111 -6.12 -12.21 18.52
C PRO A 111 -7.63 -11.99 18.65
N ARG A 112 -8.42 -13.09 18.66
CA ARG A 112 -9.89 -13.02 18.68
C ARG A 112 -10.43 -12.19 19.84
N SER A 113 -9.80 -12.27 21.00
CA SER A 113 -10.16 -11.49 22.19
C SER A 113 -9.98 -9.97 21.95
N LEU A 114 -8.89 -9.58 21.30
CA LEU A 114 -8.62 -8.18 20.95
C LEU A 114 -9.56 -7.71 19.83
N ALA A 115 -9.84 -8.57 18.86
CA ALA A 115 -10.78 -8.27 17.79
C ALA A 115 -12.20 -8.02 18.33
N LEU A 116 -12.69 -8.85 19.27
CA LEU A 116 -13.98 -8.65 19.93
C LEU A 116 -14.01 -7.37 20.78
N SER A 117 -12.92 -7.04 21.44
CA SER A 117 -12.83 -5.82 22.26
C SER A 117 -12.79 -4.53 21.42
N LEU A 118 -12.15 -4.58 20.24
CA LEU A 118 -12.00 -3.41 19.36
C LEU A 118 -13.14 -3.25 18.33
N TYR A 119 -13.83 -4.36 18.01
CA TYR A 119 -14.78 -4.44 16.88
C TYR A 119 -16.07 -5.18 17.26
N GLY A 120 -16.49 -5.10 18.51
CA GLY A 120 -17.56 -5.89 19.14
C GLY A 120 -18.79 -6.23 18.29
N ASP A 121 -19.13 -5.36 17.33
CA ASP A 121 -20.31 -5.52 16.46
C ASP A 121 -19.96 -6.10 15.06
N LEU A 122 -18.70 -6.50 14.79
CA LEU A 122 -18.31 -7.04 13.50
C LEU A 122 -18.15 -8.56 13.52
N ASN A 123 -18.67 -9.21 12.48
CA ASN A 123 -18.42 -10.62 12.23
C ASN A 123 -17.00 -10.85 11.75
N LEU A 124 -16.25 -11.75 12.39
CA LEU A 124 -14.89 -12.09 12.03
C LEU A 124 -14.83 -13.28 11.08
N SER A 125 -14.26 -13.07 9.90
CA SER A 125 -13.92 -14.14 8.95
C SER A 125 -12.40 -14.26 8.81
N VAL A 126 -11.88 -15.49 8.88
CA VAL A 126 -10.43 -15.75 8.83
C VAL A 126 -10.11 -16.66 7.65
N ILE A 127 -9.24 -16.22 6.77
CA ILE A 127 -8.67 -17.02 5.68
C ILE A 127 -7.39 -17.68 6.21
N LYS A 128 -7.41 -19.00 6.43
CA LYS A 128 -6.28 -19.76 6.99
C LYS A 128 -5.38 -20.38 5.93
N THR A 129 -5.86 -20.49 4.71
CA THR A 129 -5.13 -21.13 3.61
C THR A 129 -4.27 -20.14 2.88
N MET A 130 -3.04 -20.54 2.55
CA MET A 130 -2.16 -19.78 1.67
C MET A 130 -2.58 -19.96 0.22
N PRO A 131 -2.40 -18.96 -0.65
CA PRO A 131 -2.58 -19.13 -2.09
C PRO A 131 -1.75 -20.29 -2.63
N SER A 132 -2.29 -21.03 -3.59
CA SER A 132 -1.58 -22.13 -4.26
C SER A 132 -0.29 -21.61 -4.91
N GLY A 133 0.80 -22.37 -4.76
CA GLY A 133 2.10 -22.03 -5.34
C GLY A 133 2.97 -21.06 -4.49
N ARG A 134 2.49 -20.57 -3.36
CA ARG A 134 3.33 -19.77 -2.46
C ARG A 134 4.23 -20.68 -1.63
N LEU A 135 5.55 -20.51 -1.80
CA LEU A 135 6.55 -21.23 -1.02
C LEU A 135 6.61 -20.69 0.42
N PRO A 136 6.85 -21.57 1.41
CA PRO A 136 7.05 -21.14 2.78
C PRO A 136 8.31 -20.26 2.89
N VAL A 137 8.22 -19.19 3.68
CA VAL A 137 9.35 -18.30 3.95
C VAL A 137 10.11 -18.82 5.16
N ALA A 138 11.43 -19.08 5.00
CA ALA A 138 12.30 -19.40 6.10
C ALA A 138 12.80 -18.10 6.76
N THR A 139 12.56 -17.96 8.06
CA THR A 139 13.01 -16.81 8.84
C THR A 139 14.06 -17.23 9.84
N LYS A 140 15.17 -16.50 9.91
CA LYS A 140 16.28 -16.76 10.83
C LYS A 140 16.75 -15.48 11.48
N ILE A 141 16.93 -15.49 12.80
CA ILE A 141 17.61 -14.44 13.53
C ILE A 141 19.11 -14.67 13.39
N VAL A 142 19.85 -13.61 13.12
CA VAL A 142 21.31 -13.66 12.92
C VAL A 142 21.96 -12.70 13.92
N GLU A 143 22.80 -13.24 14.79
CA GLU A 143 23.59 -12.46 15.73
C GLU A 143 24.75 -11.75 15.03
N ASP A 144 25.30 -10.71 15.63
CA ASP A 144 26.35 -9.89 15.03
C ASP A 144 27.59 -10.70 14.62
N GLU A 145 27.94 -11.74 15.39
CA GLU A 145 29.07 -12.65 15.12
C GLU A 145 28.87 -13.48 13.83
N ASP A 146 27.64 -13.77 13.50
CA ASP A 146 27.27 -14.57 12.32
C ASP A 146 26.98 -13.74 11.06
N ARG A 147 27.08 -12.41 11.12
CA ARG A 147 26.82 -11.52 9.98
C ARG A 147 27.65 -11.86 8.74
N SER A 148 28.92 -12.23 8.93
CA SER A 148 29.78 -12.65 7.81
C SER A 148 29.25 -13.89 7.08
N LYS A 149 28.72 -14.86 7.84
CA LYS A 149 28.10 -16.07 7.29
C LYS A 149 26.79 -15.72 6.55
N MET A 150 25.99 -14.80 7.09
CA MET A 150 24.78 -14.29 6.44
C MET A 150 25.11 -13.62 5.10
N TYR A 151 26.09 -12.72 5.05
CA TYR A 151 26.47 -12.08 3.80
C TYR A 151 27.03 -13.09 2.77
N LYS A 152 27.78 -14.09 3.21
CA LYS A 152 28.23 -15.19 2.34
C LYS A 152 27.04 -15.95 1.75
N PHE A 153 26.04 -16.27 2.57
CA PHE A 153 24.81 -16.93 2.12
C PHE A 153 24.04 -16.06 1.12
N ILE A 154 23.87 -14.76 1.39
CA ILE A 154 23.20 -13.84 0.46
C ILE A 154 23.94 -13.82 -0.89
N ARG A 155 25.29 -13.72 -0.91
CA ARG A 155 26.06 -13.77 -2.16
C ARG A 155 25.82 -15.05 -2.95
N GLN A 156 25.75 -16.20 -2.28
CA GLN A 156 25.42 -17.47 -2.94
C GLN A 156 24.03 -17.46 -3.61
N LEU A 157 23.05 -16.73 -3.04
CA LEU A 157 21.73 -16.56 -3.65
C LEU A 157 21.80 -15.59 -4.84
N LEU A 158 22.53 -14.47 -4.70
CA LEU A 158 22.73 -13.51 -5.79
C LEU A 158 23.43 -14.15 -6.99
N ASP A 159 24.40 -15.04 -6.77
CA ASP A 159 25.10 -15.80 -7.82
C ASP A 159 24.17 -16.78 -8.56
N LYS A 160 23.07 -17.19 -7.94
CA LYS A 160 22.00 -17.99 -8.56
C LYS A 160 20.95 -17.15 -9.31
N GLY A 161 21.12 -15.83 -9.35
CA GLY A 161 20.18 -14.91 -9.99
C GLY A 161 19.05 -14.43 -9.10
N GLU A 162 19.10 -14.73 -7.79
CA GLU A 162 18.15 -14.18 -6.82
C GLU A 162 18.44 -12.71 -6.50
N GLN A 163 17.51 -12.02 -5.88
CA GLN A 163 17.68 -10.64 -5.46
C GLN A 163 17.56 -10.51 -3.95
N ALA A 164 18.22 -9.51 -3.36
CA ALA A 164 18.17 -9.23 -1.94
C ALA A 164 17.61 -7.84 -1.67
N PHE A 165 16.73 -7.73 -0.67
CA PHE A 165 16.22 -6.47 -0.16
C PHE A 165 16.74 -6.28 1.27
N ILE A 166 17.47 -5.20 1.53
CA ILE A 166 18.05 -4.88 2.83
C ILE A 166 17.31 -3.67 3.40
N ILE A 167 16.61 -3.87 4.50
CA ILE A 167 15.86 -2.81 5.17
C ILE A 167 16.67 -2.33 6.37
N CYS A 168 17.01 -1.03 6.37
CA CYS A 168 17.65 -0.39 7.50
C CYS A 168 16.57 0.18 8.42
N PRO A 169 16.56 -0.19 9.72
CA PRO A 169 15.59 0.38 10.65
C PRO A 169 15.83 1.89 10.82
N LEU A 170 14.75 2.64 10.98
CA LEU A 170 14.80 4.05 11.35
C LEU A 170 15.23 4.14 12.82
N VAL A 171 16.47 4.53 13.09
CA VAL A 171 17.00 4.62 14.46
C VAL A 171 16.64 5.96 15.11
N ASP A 172 16.31 6.98 14.30
CA ASP A 172 16.01 8.33 14.79
C ASP A 172 14.79 8.93 14.05
N PRO A 173 13.82 9.53 14.77
CA PRO A 173 12.69 10.21 14.16
C PRO A 173 13.08 11.44 13.31
N SER A 174 14.32 11.91 13.36
CA SER A 174 14.78 12.96 12.45
C SER A 174 15.09 12.41 11.06
N ASP A 175 14.31 12.82 10.07
CA ASP A 175 14.47 12.44 8.65
C ASP A 175 15.89 12.60 8.09
N LYS A 176 16.70 13.52 8.66
CA LYS A 176 18.08 13.77 8.20
C LYS A 176 19.03 12.66 8.61
N LEU A 177 18.97 12.22 9.85
CA LEU A 177 19.81 11.15 10.39
C LEU A 177 19.46 9.79 9.79
N ALA A 178 18.17 9.52 9.61
CA ALA A 178 17.70 8.30 8.97
C ALA A 178 18.21 8.15 7.53
N VAL A 179 18.14 9.21 6.72
CA VAL A 179 18.67 9.19 5.35
C VAL A 179 20.19 9.01 5.35
N LYS A 180 20.90 9.62 6.30
CA LYS A 180 22.34 9.43 6.43
C LYS A 180 22.67 7.98 6.78
N ALA A 181 22.01 7.38 7.76
CA ALA A 181 22.22 5.99 8.17
C ALA A 181 22.01 5.00 7.02
N VAL A 182 20.93 5.14 6.25
CA VAL A 182 20.68 4.28 5.07
C VAL A 182 21.73 4.53 3.97
N THR A 183 22.17 5.75 3.77
CA THR A 183 23.19 6.09 2.78
C THR A 183 24.57 5.55 3.18
N ASP A 184 24.93 5.66 4.45
CA ASP A 184 26.20 5.14 4.98
C ASP A 184 26.22 3.60 4.88
N GLU A 185 25.11 2.94 5.23
CA GLU A 185 24.98 1.48 5.08
C GLU A 185 25.02 1.05 3.61
N PHE A 186 24.37 1.78 2.72
CA PHE A 186 24.47 1.55 1.28
C PHE A 186 25.93 1.60 0.81
N HIS A 187 26.69 2.64 1.17
CA HIS A 187 28.09 2.76 0.79
C HIS A 187 28.93 1.62 1.37
N ARG A 188 28.74 1.29 2.64
CA ARG A 188 29.44 0.17 3.30
C ARG A 188 29.20 -1.16 2.57
N LEU A 189 27.96 -1.45 2.22
CA LEU A 189 27.58 -2.68 1.54
C LEU A 189 28.02 -2.71 0.09
N ALA A 190 27.86 -1.60 -0.63
CA ALA A 190 28.22 -1.52 -2.05
C ALA A 190 29.74 -1.56 -2.29
N THR A 191 30.55 -1.01 -1.39
CA THR A 191 32.02 -1.05 -1.51
C THR A 191 32.65 -2.26 -0.83
N GLY A 192 31.93 -2.89 0.10
CA GLY A 192 32.37 -4.04 0.88
C GLY A 192 31.76 -5.35 0.42
N GLU A 193 30.73 -5.77 1.13
CA GLU A 193 30.14 -7.12 1.01
C GLU A 193 29.56 -7.43 -0.38
N PHE A 194 29.04 -6.43 -1.07
CA PHE A 194 28.38 -6.58 -2.37
C PHE A 194 29.09 -5.80 -3.50
N LYS A 195 30.40 -5.57 -3.39
CA LYS A 195 31.19 -4.82 -4.39
C LYS A 195 31.11 -5.37 -5.82
N ASN A 196 30.82 -6.64 -5.98
CA ASN A 196 30.71 -7.32 -7.28
C ASN A 196 29.27 -7.32 -7.82
N TYR A 197 28.32 -6.74 -7.10
CA TYR A 197 26.91 -6.69 -7.45
C TYR A 197 26.44 -5.26 -7.61
N LYS A 198 25.43 -5.04 -8.43
CA LYS A 198 24.80 -3.72 -8.56
C LYS A 198 23.84 -3.49 -7.40
N VAL A 199 24.17 -2.53 -6.56
CA VAL A 199 23.39 -2.16 -5.39
C VAL A 199 22.61 -0.89 -5.67
N GLY A 200 21.30 -0.90 -5.46
CA GLY A 200 20.40 0.25 -5.53
C GLY A 200 20.15 0.86 -4.16
N LEU A 201 19.88 2.16 -4.11
CA LEU A 201 19.52 2.91 -2.89
C LEU A 201 18.11 3.46 -3.01
N LEU A 202 17.28 3.18 -2.00
CA LEU A 202 15.91 3.70 -1.89
C LEU A 202 15.71 4.34 -0.52
N HIS A 203 15.22 5.58 -0.44
CA HIS A 203 14.89 6.21 0.83
C HIS A 203 13.80 7.28 0.69
N GLY A 204 13.23 7.70 1.82
CA GLY A 204 12.08 8.60 1.90
C GLY A 204 12.20 9.90 1.12
N ARG A 205 13.41 10.50 1.05
CA ARG A 205 13.68 11.80 0.41
C ARG A 205 13.85 11.76 -1.10
N LEU A 206 13.96 10.60 -1.72
CA LEU A 206 13.95 10.52 -3.18
C LEU A 206 12.61 11.04 -3.72
N SER A 207 12.66 11.77 -4.83
CA SER A 207 11.45 12.17 -5.54
C SER A 207 10.65 10.94 -6.00
N GLY A 208 9.34 11.10 -6.19
CA GLY A 208 8.48 10.00 -6.65
C GLY A 208 8.98 9.35 -7.94
N ALA A 209 9.44 10.15 -8.90
CA ALA A 209 10.00 9.65 -10.15
C ALA A 209 11.28 8.84 -9.93
N LYS A 210 12.20 9.30 -9.08
CA LYS A 210 13.42 8.53 -8.73
C LYS A 210 13.10 7.23 -8.01
N LYS A 211 12.13 7.23 -7.08
CA LYS A 211 11.70 5.99 -6.41
C LYS A 211 11.15 4.98 -7.41
N GLN A 212 10.32 5.43 -8.35
CA GLN A 212 9.77 4.58 -9.39
C GLN A 212 10.85 4.02 -10.31
N ALA A 213 11.83 4.83 -10.71
CA ALA A 213 12.95 4.39 -11.55
C ALA A 213 13.79 3.31 -10.85
N VAL A 214 14.20 3.55 -9.59
CA VAL A 214 14.97 2.57 -8.80
C VAL A 214 14.20 1.26 -8.62
N MET A 215 12.90 1.33 -8.33
CA MET A 215 12.07 0.14 -8.22
C MET A 215 11.90 -0.60 -9.54
N ALA A 216 11.73 0.11 -10.65
CA ALA A 216 11.66 -0.49 -11.99
C ALA A 216 12.97 -1.19 -12.34
N ASP A 217 14.12 -0.59 -12.06
CA ASP A 217 15.43 -1.19 -12.27
C ASP A 217 15.65 -2.43 -11.40
N PHE A 218 15.17 -2.40 -10.15
CA PHE A 218 15.25 -3.59 -9.27
C PHE A 218 14.36 -4.71 -9.81
N VAL A 219 13.12 -4.44 -10.18
CA VAL A 219 12.21 -5.44 -10.76
C VAL A 219 12.75 -6.01 -12.09
N ALA A 220 13.43 -5.20 -12.89
CA ALA A 220 14.06 -5.63 -14.12
C ALA A 220 15.37 -6.42 -13.93
N GLY A 221 15.84 -6.60 -12.67
CA GLY A 221 17.10 -7.29 -12.37
C GLY A 221 18.37 -6.46 -12.59
N ASN A 222 18.23 -5.16 -12.90
CA ASN A 222 19.36 -4.26 -13.07
C ASN A 222 20.12 -4.01 -11.75
N TYR A 223 19.43 -4.10 -10.61
CA TYR A 223 20.01 -4.16 -9.28
C TYR A 223 19.78 -5.54 -8.68
N GLN A 224 20.85 -6.19 -8.19
CA GLN A 224 20.76 -7.44 -7.46
C GLN A 224 20.47 -7.24 -5.99
N VAL A 225 20.88 -6.10 -5.42
CA VAL A 225 20.62 -5.72 -4.02
C VAL A 225 19.96 -4.36 -3.98
N LEU A 226 18.92 -4.20 -3.17
CA LEU A 226 18.28 -2.92 -2.90
C LEU A 226 18.35 -2.61 -1.41
N VAL A 227 18.96 -1.48 -1.04
CA VAL A 227 19.07 -0.96 0.34
C VAL A 227 18.05 0.15 0.54
N ALA A 228 17.21 0.03 1.61
CA ALA A 228 16.12 0.97 1.89
C ALA A 228 16.00 1.29 3.38
#